data_96ca4fb40ea4d620737bb3f781c2c479
#
_entry.id   96ca4fb40ea4d620737bb3f781c2c479
#
_cell.length_a   1.000
_cell.length_b   1.000
_cell.length_c   1.000
_cell.angle_alpha   90.00
_cell.angle_beta   90.00
_cell.angle_gamma   90.00
#
_symmetry.space_group_name_H-M   'P 1'
#
loop_
_entity.id
_entity.type
_entity.pdbx_description
1 polymer ?
#
loop_
_entity_poly.entity_id
_entity_poly.type
_entity_poly.pdbx_seq_one_letter_code
_entity_poly.pdbx_strand_id
1 'polypeptide(L)'
;DEMVAFGISEKEMWRIIIQIDPTLQNGFKIACKGSDIRLTASDNKQMLWLQYQLIKKISKEDPRIDGSDLPPAIIHLKDTCGSFAFDYQSIYSPAGLNPDNTGVIGLDDFDSSWGIWGHNLRKVLGANTEKVYATINGKANDSQLCFSSGEMFRLIESYITDNFGEKGKFRFVIAPDDTPYACTCPSCTAIGNTEKNATPAVTELILRLSQRFPRHFFFTTSYLTTQQVTDKQ
;
A
#
# COMPACT_ATOMS: atom_id res chain seq x y z
N ASP A 1 1.10 14.55 -34.14
CA ASP A 1 0.00 15.12 -33.32
C ASP A 1 -1.31 14.74 -34.01
N GLU A 2 -2.00 13.71 -33.53
CA GLU A 2 -3.35 13.39 -34.01
C GLU A 2 -4.36 14.29 -33.28
N MET A 3 -5.16 15.01 -34.05
CA MET A 3 -6.27 15.82 -33.53
C MET A 3 -7.47 14.92 -33.26
N VAL A 4 -8.00 14.98 -32.08
CA VAL A 4 -9.21 14.28 -31.68
C VAL A 4 -10.31 15.33 -31.48
N ALA A 5 -11.29 15.34 -32.37
CA ALA A 5 -12.46 16.23 -32.25
C ALA A 5 -13.59 15.44 -31.55
N PHE A 6 -14.06 15.90 -30.41
CA PHE A 6 -15.29 15.44 -29.79
C PHE A 6 -16.48 16.23 -30.34
N GLY A 7 -17.01 15.77 -31.46
CA GLY A 7 -18.27 16.27 -32.01
C GLY A 7 -19.30 15.16 -31.94
N ILE A 8 -20.46 15.39 -31.33
CA ILE A 8 -21.59 14.49 -31.43
C ILE A 8 -22.18 14.67 -32.84
N SER A 9 -21.52 14.09 -33.85
CA SER A 9 -22.20 13.72 -35.07
C SER A 9 -22.40 12.21 -35.01
N GLU A 10 -23.56 11.73 -35.38
CA GLU A 10 -23.90 10.30 -35.41
C GLU A 10 -22.93 9.42 -36.26
N LYS A 11 -21.92 10.02 -36.87
CA LYS A 11 -20.99 9.36 -37.80
C LYS A 11 -19.59 9.12 -37.29
N GLU A 12 -19.18 9.71 -36.15
CA GLU A 12 -17.81 9.55 -35.62
C GLU A 12 -17.85 9.23 -34.12
N MET A 13 -18.08 7.97 -33.78
CA MET A 13 -17.93 7.49 -32.42
C MET A 13 -16.47 7.19 -32.11
N TRP A 14 -15.93 7.86 -31.09
CA TRP A 14 -14.65 7.53 -30.51
C TRP A 14 -14.75 6.24 -29.67
N ARG A 15 -13.76 5.39 -29.79
CA ARG A 15 -13.65 4.19 -28.97
C ARG A 15 -12.52 4.35 -27.96
N ILE A 16 -12.85 4.25 -26.69
CA ILE A 16 -11.85 4.10 -25.63
C ILE A 16 -11.63 2.64 -25.38
N ILE A 17 -10.42 2.16 -25.64
CA ILE A 17 -10.00 0.77 -25.47
C ILE A 17 -9.15 0.71 -24.22
N ILE A 18 -9.55 -0.10 -23.23
CA ILE A 18 -8.87 -0.27 -21.96
C ILE A 18 -8.18 -1.62 -21.94
N GLN A 19 -6.89 -1.65 -21.60
CA GLN A 19 -6.08 -2.86 -21.56
C GLN A 19 -5.18 -2.89 -20.35
N ILE A 20 -5.19 -3.97 -19.57
CA ILE A 20 -4.18 -4.24 -18.54
C ILE A 20 -3.06 -5.07 -19.16
N ASP A 21 -1.83 -4.60 -19.01
CA ASP A 21 -0.61 -5.28 -19.46
C ASP A 21 0.44 -5.29 -18.34
N PRO A 22 0.51 -6.37 -17.55
CA PRO A 22 1.44 -6.47 -16.42
C PRO A 22 2.92 -6.39 -16.81
N THR A 23 3.25 -6.53 -18.11
CA THR A 23 4.64 -6.43 -18.58
C THR A 23 5.18 -4.99 -18.54
N LEU A 24 4.31 -3.99 -18.42
CA LEU A 24 4.70 -2.58 -18.36
C LEU A 24 5.39 -2.16 -17.04
N GLN A 25 5.40 -3.00 -16.01
CA GLN A 25 6.11 -2.77 -14.74
C GLN A 25 5.91 -1.34 -14.19
N ASN A 26 4.79 -1.05 -13.54
CA ASN A 26 4.40 0.30 -13.10
C ASN A 26 4.17 1.30 -14.24
N GLY A 27 4.02 0.83 -15.46
CA GLY A 27 3.91 1.65 -16.65
C GLY A 27 2.48 1.90 -17.10
N PHE A 28 2.32 2.97 -17.86
CA PHE A 28 1.10 3.30 -18.57
C PHE A 28 1.40 3.86 -19.96
N LYS A 29 0.41 3.74 -20.85
CA LYS A 29 0.49 4.25 -22.21
C LYS A 29 -0.88 4.73 -22.69
N ILE A 30 -0.89 5.87 -23.37
CA ILE A 30 -1.99 6.34 -24.21
C ILE A 30 -1.52 6.27 -25.66
N ALA A 31 -2.29 5.64 -26.53
CA ALA A 31 -2.04 5.61 -27.96
C ALA A 31 -3.32 5.99 -28.70
N CYS A 32 -3.19 6.90 -29.66
CA CYS A 32 -4.30 7.39 -30.47
C CYS A 32 -4.11 6.92 -31.93
N LYS A 33 -5.13 6.30 -32.51
CA LYS A 33 -5.10 5.86 -33.90
C LYS A 33 -6.49 5.98 -34.54
N GLY A 34 -6.66 6.94 -35.43
CA GLY A 34 -7.96 7.24 -36.00
C GLY A 34 -8.95 7.62 -34.89
N SER A 35 -10.08 6.93 -34.82
CA SER A 35 -11.08 7.13 -33.76
C SER A 35 -10.84 6.31 -32.47
N ASP A 36 -9.70 5.63 -32.35
CA ASP A 36 -9.40 4.80 -31.19
C ASP A 36 -8.44 5.50 -30.25
N ILE A 37 -8.82 5.58 -28.96
CA ILE A 37 -7.95 5.98 -27.85
C ILE A 37 -7.69 4.72 -27.03
N ARG A 38 -6.48 4.21 -27.07
CA ARG A 38 -6.08 3.04 -26.29
C ARG A 38 -5.36 3.46 -25.03
N LEU A 39 -5.91 3.07 -23.89
CA LEU A 39 -5.32 3.20 -22.58
C LEU A 39 -4.75 1.84 -22.17
N THR A 40 -3.46 1.77 -21.89
CA THR A 40 -2.80 0.56 -21.40
C THR A 40 -2.10 0.88 -20.09
N ALA A 41 -2.28 0.04 -19.06
CA ALA A 41 -1.62 0.20 -17.77
C ALA A 41 -1.22 -1.16 -17.20
N SER A 42 -0.23 -1.18 -16.32
CA SER A 42 0.27 -2.43 -15.73
C SER A 42 -0.72 -3.08 -14.76
N ASP A 43 -1.60 -2.30 -14.14
CA ASP A 43 -2.60 -2.75 -13.18
C ASP A 43 -3.84 -1.84 -13.12
N ASN A 44 -4.82 -2.23 -12.30
CA ASN A 44 -6.09 -1.50 -12.17
C ASN A 44 -5.92 -0.12 -11.51
N LYS A 45 -4.99 0.05 -10.57
CA LYS A 45 -4.74 1.35 -9.92
C LYS A 45 -4.25 2.37 -10.95
N GLN A 46 -3.25 1.98 -11.72
CA GLN A 46 -2.70 2.85 -12.75
C GLN A 46 -3.70 3.10 -13.89
N MET A 47 -4.54 2.11 -14.21
CA MET A 47 -5.60 2.30 -15.18
C MET A 47 -6.64 3.31 -14.70
N LEU A 48 -7.07 3.26 -13.46
CA LEU A 48 -8.00 4.22 -12.89
C LEU A 48 -7.44 5.65 -12.90
N TRP A 49 -6.16 5.79 -12.49
CA TRP A 49 -5.46 7.06 -12.58
C TRP A 49 -5.38 7.57 -14.03
N LEU A 50 -5.05 6.71 -14.99
CA LEU A 50 -4.91 7.07 -16.40
C LEU A 50 -6.24 7.52 -17.02
N GLN A 51 -7.33 6.82 -16.69
CA GLN A 51 -8.69 7.23 -17.08
C GLN A 51 -9.04 8.61 -16.51
N TYR A 52 -8.72 8.85 -15.24
CA TYR A 52 -8.96 10.15 -14.63
C TYR A 52 -8.12 11.27 -15.27
N GLN A 53 -6.87 11.01 -15.63
CA GLN A 53 -6.07 12.00 -16.36
C GLN A 53 -6.69 12.33 -17.72
N LEU A 54 -7.21 11.34 -18.44
CA LEU A 54 -7.92 11.57 -19.70
C LEU A 54 -9.19 12.39 -19.48
N ILE A 55 -10.04 12.01 -18.50
CA ILE A 55 -11.26 12.75 -18.16
C ILE A 55 -10.93 14.20 -17.79
N LYS A 56 -9.93 14.40 -16.93
CA LYS A 56 -9.49 15.73 -16.51
C LYS A 56 -9.02 16.59 -17.69
N LYS A 57 -8.31 15.99 -18.65
CA LYS A 57 -7.88 16.68 -19.84
C LYS A 57 -9.09 17.09 -20.72
N ILE A 58 -10.01 16.17 -20.94
CA ILE A 58 -11.24 16.43 -21.69
C ILE A 58 -12.05 17.54 -21.01
N SER A 59 -12.31 17.44 -19.71
CA SER A 59 -13.07 18.41 -18.94
C SER A 59 -12.45 19.81 -18.94
N LYS A 60 -11.13 19.89 -18.99
CA LYS A 60 -10.42 21.16 -19.01
C LYS A 60 -10.47 21.82 -20.39
N GLU A 61 -10.45 21.02 -21.47
CA GLU A 61 -10.36 21.50 -22.83
C GLU A 61 -11.73 21.62 -23.54
N ASP A 62 -12.77 20.93 -23.04
CA ASP A 62 -14.14 20.99 -23.58
C ASP A 62 -15.07 21.74 -22.64
N PRO A 63 -15.40 23.01 -22.94
CA PRO A 63 -16.27 23.83 -22.10
C PRO A 63 -17.73 23.33 -22.04
N ARG A 64 -18.17 22.43 -22.91
CA ARG A 64 -19.54 21.90 -22.93
C ARG A 64 -19.85 20.95 -21.77
N ILE A 65 -18.84 20.45 -21.08
CA ILE A 65 -19.01 19.58 -19.92
C ILE A 65 -19.71 20.30 -18.76
N ASP A 66 -19.65 21.61 -18.71
CA ASP A 66 -20.39 22.44 -17.75
C ASP A 66 -21.82 22.83 -18.19
N GLY A 67 -22.29 22.29 -19.34
CA GLY A 67 -23.60 22.55 -19.89
C GLY A 67 -23.67 23.77 -20.82
N SER A 68 -22.56 24.29 -21.27
CA SER A 68 -22.55 25.42 -22.25
C SER A 68 -22.93 24.95 -23.66
N ASP A 69 -23.58 25.83 -24.42
CA ASP A 69 -23.94 25.61 -25.82
C ASP A 69 -22.80 25.99 -26.81
N LEU A 70 -21.56 26.01 -26.33
CA LEU A 70 -20.40 26.31 -27.14
C LEU A 70 -20.12 25.19 -28.18
N PRO A 71 -19.49 25.54 -29.32
CA PRO A 71 -19.13 24.53 -30.31
C PRO A 71 -18.16 23.48 -29.73
N PRO A 72 -18.09 22.27 -30.30
CA PRO A 72 -17.17 21.22 -29.86
C PRO A 72 -15.74 21.73 -29.81
N ALA A 73 -15.07 21.52 -28.70
CA ALA A 73 -13.65 21.80 -28.58
C ALA A 73 -12.84 20.73 -29.28
N ILE A 74 -11.71 21.15 -29.87
CA ILE A 74 -10.70 20.21 -30.38
C ILE A 74 -9.76 19.85 -29.24
N ILE A 75 -9.74 18.58 -28.86
CA ILE A 75 -8.87 18.08 -27.80
C ILE A 75 -7.65 17.40 -28.43
N HIS A 76 -6.49 17.95 -28.12
CA HIS A 76 -5.22 17.38 -28.60
C HIS A 76 -4.75 16.27 -27.66
N LEU A 77 -4.84 15.03 -28.09
CA LEU A 77 -4.21 13.90 -27.43
C LEU A 77 -2.92 13.55 -28.17
N LYS A 78 -1.88 13.28 -27.40
CA LYS A 78 -0.60 12.76 -27.91
C LYS A 78 -0.38 11.37 -27.40
N ASP A 79 0.25 10.53 -28.19
CA ASP A 79 0.82 9.30 -27.71
C ASP A 79 1.73 9.61 -26.52
N THR A 80 1.44 8.99 -25.41
CA THR A 80 2.12 9.23 -24.14
C THR A 80 2.43 7.92 -23.47
N CYS A 81 3.62 7.77 -22.93
CA CYS A 81 3.99 6.66 -22.07
C CYS A 81 4.74 7.17 -20.85
N GLY A 82 4.65 6.43 -19.77
CA GLY A 82 5.33 6.74 -18.53
C GLY A 82 5.25 5.60 -17.53
N SER A 83 5.82 5.82 -16.35
CA SER A 83 5.73 4.90 -15.24
C SER A 83 5.66 5.68 -13.93
N PHE A 84 5.05 5.07 -12.92
CA PHE A 84 5.16 5.57 -11.56
C PHE A 84 6.58 5.35 -11.04
N ALA A 85 7.10 6.32 -10.28
CA ALA A 85 8.45 6.26 -9.74
C ALA A 85 8.60 5.21 -8.62
N PHE A 86 7.49 4.83 -7.97
CA PHE A 86 7.46 3.91 -6.85
C PHE A 86 6.42 2.82 -7.06
N ASP A 87 6.73 1.60 -6.62
CA ASP A 87 5.79 0.47 -6.62
C ASP A 87 4.64 0.67 -5.63
N TYR A 88 4.89 1.42 -4.57
CA TYR A 88 3.93 1.78 -3.54
C TYR A 88 4.08 3.25 -3.17
N GLN A 89 2.97 3.96 -3.14
CA GLN A 89 2.91 5.35 -2.66
C GLN A 89 1.57 5.64 -2.00
N SER A 90 1.61 6.22 -0.82
CA SER A 90 0.43 6.62 -0.07
C SER A 90 0.69 7.91 0.70
N ILE A 91 -0.38 8.59 1.07
CA ILE A 91 -0.33 9.81 1.89
C ILE A 91 -1.30 9.63 3.05
N TYR A 92 -0.80 9.80 4.27
CA TYR A 92 -1.63 9.81 5.48
C TYR A 92 -2.37 11.14 5.62
N SER A 93 -3.46 11.27 4.87
CA SER A 93 -4.34 12.44 4.86
C SER A 93 -5.78 11.99 4.59
N PRO A 94 -6.80 12.80 4.89
CA PRO A 94 -8.19 12.43 4.60
C PRO A 94 -8.43 12.01 3.13
N ALA A 95 -7.78 12.67 2.18
CA ALA A 95 -7.88 12.32 0.76
C ALA A 95 -7.18 10.99 0.42
N GLY A 96 -6.01 10.73 1.03
CA GLY A 96 -5.21 9.52 0.81
C GLY A 96 -5.71 8.30 1.59
N LEU A 97 -6.58 8.50 2.59
CA LEU A 97 -7.23 7.43 3.36
C LEU A 97 -8.63 7.09 2.83
N ASN A 98 -9.14 7.84 1.86
CA ASN A 98 -10.42 7.55 1.24
C ASN A 98 -10.19 6.62 0.03
N PRO A 99 -10.63 5.36 0.07
CA PRO A 99 -10.43 4.38 -1.01
C PRO A 99 -11.05 4.83 -2.34
N ASP A 100 -12.11 5.63 -2.32
CA ASP A 100 -12.73 6.15 -3.53
C ASP A 100 -11.84 7.17 -4.27
N ASN A 101 -10.89 7.79 -3.57
CA ASN A 101 -10.00 8.81 -4.13
C ASN A 101 -8.61 8.27 -4.48
N THR A 102 -8.11 7.27 -3.75
CA THR A 102 -6.69 6.85 -3.83
C THR A 102 -6.27 6.48 -5.24
N GLY A 103 -7.03 5.63 -5.92
CA GLY A 103 -6.74 5.24 -7.29
C GLY A 103 -6.76 6.41 -8.28
N VAL A 104 -7.70 7.33 -8.12
CA VAL A 104 -7.87 8.51 -9.00
C VAL A 104 -6.67 9.45 -8.92
N ILE A 105 -6.10 9.64 -7.73
CA ILE A 105 -4.91 10.48 -7.51
C ILE A 105 -3.60 9.70 -7.62
N GLY A 106 -3.65 8.40 -7.96
CA GLY A 106 -2.47 7.56 -8.19
C GLY A 106 -1.82 7.03 -6.92
N LEU A 107 -2.54 7.01 -5.82
CA LEU A 107 -2.05 6.46 -4.54
C LEU A 107 -2.52 5.02 -4.33
N ASP A 108 -1.80 4.31 -3.49
CA ASP A 108 -2.22 3.03 -2.95
C ASP A 108 -3.15 3.23 -1.75
N ASP A 109 -4.18 2.43 -1.65
CA ASP A 109 -5.04 2.38 -0.49
C ASP A 109 -4.38 1.59 0.64
N PHE A 110 -4.44 2.15 1.86
CA PHE A 110 -3.85 1.53 3.04
C PHE A 110 -4.51 0.19 3.37
N ASP A 111 -5.83 0.15 3.39
CA ASP A 111 -6.56 -1.03 3.87
C ASP A 111 -6.42 -2.22 2.92
N SER A 112 -6.35 -1.99 1.61
CA SER A 112 -6.16 -3.05 0.61
C SER A 112 -4.68 -3.44 0.40
N SER A 113 -3.74 -2.54 0.70
CA SER A 113 -2.30 -2.77 0.47
C SER A 113 -1.56 -3.34 1.68
N TRP A 114 -2.08 -3.10 2.89
CA TRP A 114 -1.47 -3.52 4.15
C TRP A 114 -2.37 -4.50 4.90
N GLY A 115 -1.84 -5.66 5.21
CA GLY A 115 -2.51 -6.61 6.11
C GLY A 115 -2.42 -6.17 7.57
N ILE A 116 -1.30 -5.55 7.96
CA ILE A 116 -1.09 -4.89 9.25
C ILE A 116 -0.32 -3.61 8.98
N TRP A 117 -0.82 -2.47 9.46
CA TRP A 117 -0.11 -1.20 9.32
C TRP A 117 -0.03 -0.44 10.64
N GLY A 118 0.99 0.41 10.80
CA GLY A 118 1.23 1.17 12.02
C GLY A 118 1.36 0.29 13.26
N HIS A 119 0.85 0.75 14.40
CA HIS A 119 0.88 0.06 15.70
C HIS A 119 -0.40 -0.77 15.94
N ASN A 120 -0.82 -1.57 14.95
CA ASN A 120 -2.11 -2.26 14.95
C ASN A 120 -2.04 -3.75 15.35
N LEU A 121 -0.91 -4.25 15.85
CA LEU A 121 -0.78 -5.65 16.27
C LEU A 121 -1.84 -6.07 17.28
N ARG A 122 -2.23 -5.20 18.21
CA ARG A 122 -3.28 -5.52 19.19
C ARG A 122 -4.62 -5.83 18.57
N LYS A 123 -4.97 -5.18 17.45
CA LYS A 123 -6.20 -5.50 16.71
C LYS A 123 -6.15 -6.91 16.12
N VAL A 124 -4.96 -7.32 15.65
CA VAL A 124 -4.74 -8.66 15.10
C VAL A 124 -4.78 -9.73 16.20
N LEU A 125 -4.17 -9.45 17.35
CA LEU A 125 -4.11 -10.37 18.49
C LEU A 125 -5.46 -10.48 19.21
N GLY A 126 -6.26 -9.43 19.22
CA GLY A 126 -7.59 -9.39 19.85
C GLY A 126 -7.55 -9.82 21.32
N ALA A 127 -8.44 -10.72 21.71
CA ALA A 127 -8.51 -11.26 23.08
C ALA A 127 -7.26 -12.06 23.49
N ASN A 128 -6.40 -12.46 22.55
CA ASN A 128 -5.16 -13.18 22.86
C ASN A 128 -3.99 -12.26 23.23
N THR A 129 -4.18 -10.94 23.22
CA THR A 129 -3.12 -9.96 23.50
C THR A 129 -2.48 -10.20 24.89
N GLU A 130 -3.27 -10.59 25.89
CA GLU A 130 -2.77 -10.86 27.25
C GLU A 130 -1.74 -12.01 27.32
N LYS A 131 -1.80 -12.96 26.37
CA LYS A 131 -0.86 -14.09 26.30
C LYS A 131 0.54 -13.67 25.85
N VAL A 132 0.69 -12.46 25.35
CA VAL A 132 1.92 -11.94 24.75
C VAL A 132 2.35 -10.61 25.35
N TYR A 133 1.89 -10.25 26.53
CA TYR A 133 2.36 -9.06 27.24
C TYR A 133 3.87 -9.12 27.51
N ALA A 134 4.50 -7.97 27.47
CA ALA A 134 5.91 -7.84 27.79
C ALA A 134 6.19 -8.11 29.27
N THR A 135 7.41 -8.50 29.59
CA THR A 135 7.96 -8.45 30.94
C THR A 135 8.80 -7.17 31.06
N ILE A 136 8.42 -6.29 31.98
CA ILE A 136 9.13 -5.04 32.29
C ILE A 136 9.39 -5.04 33.81
N ASN A 137 10.63 -4.82 34.22
CA ASN A 137 11.05 -4.88 35.63
C ASN A 137 10.63 -6.20 36.32
N GLY A 138 10.74 -7.32 35.60
CA GLY A 138 10.41 -8.65 36.13
C GLY A 138 8.91 -8.96 36.27
N LYS A 139 8.02 -8.06 35.83
CA LYS A 139 6.57 -8.24 35.91
C LYS A 139 5.92 -8.16 34.53
N ALA A 140 4.85 -8.93 34.35
CA ALA A 140 4.00 -8.78 33.16
C ALA A 140 3.45 -7.36 33.08
N ASN A 141 3.51 -6.77 31.88
CA ASN A 141 3.12 -5.40 31.65
C ASN A 141 2.34 -5.31 30.33
N ASP A 142 1.13 -4.79 30.41
CA ASP A 142 0.18 -4.68 29.31
C ASP A 142 0.45 -3.47 28.38
N SER A 143 1.37 -2.56 28.76
CA SER A 143 1.71 -1.43 27.90
C SER A 143 2.56 -1.79 26.70
N GLN A 144 3.09 -3.02 26.64
CA GLN A 144 3.95 -3.47 25.56
C GLN A 144 3.81 -4.99 25.30
N LEU A 145 4.30 -5.43 24.17
CA LEU A 145 4.24 -6.82 23.71
C LEU A 145 5.61 -7.51 23.76
N CYS A 146 5.58 -8.84 23.89
CA CYS A 146 6.77 -9.70 23.88
C CYS A 146 7.02 -10.29 22.49
N PHE A 147 7.96 -9.72 21.74
CA PHE A 147 8.27 -10.11 20.37
C PHE A 147 9.08 -11.43 20.26
N SER A 148 9.69 -11.92 21.33
CA SER A 148 10.32 -13.24 21.35
C SER A 148 9.35 -14.39 21.68
N SER A 149 8.09 -14.09 21.97
CA SER A 149 7.07 -15.08 22.31
C SER A 149 6.75 -15.99 21.13
N GLY A 150 6.82 -17.30 21.33
CA GLY A 150 6.34 -18.28 20.35
C GLY A 150 4.84 -18.16 20.07
N GLU A 151 4.07 -17.71 21.07
CA GLU A 151 2.64 -17.43 20.92
C GLU A 151 2.38 -16.22 19.99
N MET A 152 3.18 -15.15 20.11
CA MET A 152 3.13 -14.01 19.21
C MET A 152 3.29 -14.45 17.75
N PHE A 153 4.31 -15.26 17.48
CA PHE A 153 4.55 -15.80 16.14
C PHE A 153 3.33 -16.59 15.63
N ARG A 154 2.78 -17.51 16.42
CA ARG A 154 1.64 -18.35 16.02
C ARG A 154 0.38 -17.53 15.74
N LEU A 155 0.10 -16.52 16.56
CA LEU A 155 -1.07 -15.66 16.38
C LEU A 155 -0.98 -14.84 15.10
N ILE A 156 0.19 -14.27 14.80
CA ILE A 156 0.41 -13.52 13.56
C ILE A 156 0.39 -14.47 12.36
N GLU A 157 1.02 -15.64 12.44
CA GLU A 157 1.00 -16.66 11.40
C GLU A 157 -0.43 -17.08 11.05
N SER A 158 -1.25 -17.39 12.06
CA SER A 158 -2.67 -17.74 11.85
C SER A 158 -3.42 -16.60 11.17
N TYR A 159 -3.27 -15.38 11.68
CA TYR A 159 -3.93 -14.20 11.09
C TYR A 159 -3.57 -14.01 9.61
N ILE A 160 -2.29 -14.12 9.26
CA ILE A 160 -1.84 -13.99 7.88
C ILE A 160 -2.39 -15.12 7.01
N THR A 161 -2.32 -16.35 7.49
CA THR A 161 -2.81 -17.53 6.75
C THR A 161 -4.31 -17.43 6.48
N ASP A 162 -5.09 -17.06 7.49
CA ASP A 162 -6.56 -17.06 7.43
C ASP A 162 -7.12 -15.91 6.57
N ASN A 163 -6.43 -14.75 6.55
CA ASN A 163 -6.94 -13.54 5.89
C ASN A 163 -6.24 -13.23 4.56
N PHE A 164 -4.98 -13.62 4.36
CA PHE A 164 -4.18 -13.21 3.20
C PHE A 164 -3.59 -14.40 2.43
N GLY A 165 -3.52 -15.58 3.05
CA GLY A 165 -2.92 -16.77 2.47
C GLY A 165 -1.40 -16.62 2.23
N GLU A 166 -0.82 -17.53 1.43
CA GLU A 166 0.63 -17.59 1.19
C GLU A 166 1.06 -17.01 -0.17
N LYS A 167 0.11 -16.79 -1.08
CA LYS A 167 0.41 -16.46 -2.49
C LYS A 167 0.40 -14.97 -2.80
N GLY A 168 -0.15 -14.15 -1.93
CA GLY A 168 -0.27 -12.69 -2.10
C GLY A 168 1.08 -11.96 -1.92
N LYS A 169 1.07 -10.66 -2.22
CA LYS A 169 2.19 -9.73 -1.97
C LYS A 169 1.72 -8.62 -1.05
N PHE A 170 1.29 -9.01 0.15
CA PHE A 170 0.81 -8.05 1.15
C PHE A 170 1.97 -7.52 2.00
N ARG A 171 1.73 -6.38 2.63
CA ARG A 171 2.67 -5.70 3.52
C ARG A 171 2.18 -5.78 4.95
N PHE A 172 3.11 -6.06 5.88
CA PHE A 172 2.80 -6.21 7.30
C PHE A 172 3.81 -5.41 8.13
N VAL A 173 3.31 -4.49 8.95
CA VAL A 173 4.15 -3.79 9.94
C VAL A 173 4.11 -4.54 11.25
N ILE A 174 5.26 -4.98 11.70
CA ILE A 174 5.48 -5.63 13.01
C ILE A 174 6.16 -4.61 13.91
N ALA A 175 5.38 -3.80 14.58
CA ALA A 175 5.88 -2.70 15.39
C ALA A 175 5.42 -2.80 16.85
N PRO A 176 6.30 -2.43 17.83
CA PRO A 176 5.90 -2.25 19.22
C PRO A 176 4.83 -1.18 19.39
N ASP A 177 4.13 -1.21 20.50
CA ASP A 177 3.25 -0.12 20.90
C ASP A 177 4.03 1.16 21.20
N ASP A 178 3.37 2.32 21.16
CA ASP A 178 3.94 3.66 21.37
C ASP A 178 4.35 3.90 22.83
N THR A 179 5.28 3.08 23.32
CA THR A 179 5.85 3.24 24.65
C THR A 179 7.37 3.20 24.61
N PRO A 180 8.06 3.87 25.57
CA PRO A 180 9.52 3.89 25.60
C PRO A 180 10.13 2.62 26.23
N TYR A 181 9.35 1.58 26.47
CA TYR A 181 9.78 0.37 27.15
C TYR A 181 9.77 -0.82 26.20
N ALA A 182 10.77 -1.69 26.35
CA ALA A 182 10.86 -2.97 25.63
C ALA A 182 10.76 -4.15 26.60
N CYS A 183 10.38 -5.31 26.08
CA CYS A 183 10.33 -6.54 26.86
C CYS A 183 11.75 -6.97 27.26
N THR A 184 11.95 -7.23 28.55
CA THR A 184 13.18 -7.76 29.14
C THR A 184 12.99 -9.15 29.76
N CYS A 185 12.08 -9.96 29.24
CA CYS A 185 12.01 -11.37 29.61
C CYS A 185 13.31 -12.11 29.22
N PRO A 186 13.63 -13.26 29.81
CA PRO A 186 14.88 -13.99 29.53
C PRO A 186 15.13 -14.23 28.04
N SER A 187 14.09 -14.57 27.28
CA SER A 187 14.19 -14.79 25.82
C SER A 187 14.51 -13.52 25.05
N CYS A 188 13.83 -12.40 25.35
CA CYS A 188 14.12 -11.11 24.72
C CYS A 188 15.53 -10.63 25.04
N THR A 189 15.95 -10.73 26.31
CA THR A 189 17.32 -10.35 26.72
C THR A 189 18.39 -11.20 26.05
N ALA A 190 18.15 -12.51 25.92
CA ALA A 190 19.07 -13.43 25.24
C ALA A 190 19.25 -13.10 23.74
N ILE A 191 18.23 -12.53 23.10
CA ILE A 191 18.28 -12.06 21.71
C ILE A 191 19.02 -10.72 21.60
N GLY A 192 19.14 -9.96 22.69
CA GLY A 192 19.80 -8.66 22.74
C GLY A 192 18.92 -7.46 23.06
N ASN A 193 17.65 -7.68 23.47
CA ASN A 193 16.84 -6.57 23.94
C ASN A 193 17.42 -5.93 25.20
N THR A 194 17.20 -4.63 25.32
CA THR A 194 17.39 -3.87 26.57
C THR A 194 16.06 -3.23 26.98
N GLU A 195 16.02 -2.55 28.11
CA GLU A 195 14.81 -1.85 28.58
C GLU A 195 14.24 -0.84 27.56
N LYS A 196 15.10 -0.30 26.68
CA LYS A 196 14.76 0.76 25.71
C LYS A 196 14.96 0.34 24.25
N ASN A 197 15.39 -0.89 24.00
CA ASN A 197 15.65 -1.39 22.65
C ASN A 197 14.96 -2.73 22.42
N ALA A 198 13.91 -2.74 21.61
CA ALA A 198 13.18 -3.92 21.17
C ALA A 198 13.64 -4.46 19.80
N THR A 199 14.49 -3.71 19.08
CA THR A 199 14.88 -4.05 17.71
C THR A 199 15.35 -5.49 17.55
N PRO A 200 16.19 -6.07 18.43
CA PRO A 200 16.65 -7.44 18.26
C PRO A 200 15.51 -8.46 18.20
N ALA A 201 14.54 -8.40 19.14
CA ALA A 201 13.43 -9.35 19.18
C ALA A 201 12.41 -9.10 18.07
N VAL A 202 12.17 -7.84 17.68
CA VAL A 202 11.31 -7.48 16.54
C VAL A 202 11.89 -8.01 15.24
N THR A 203 13.20 -7.80 15.01
CA THR A 203 13.90 -8.29 13.83
C THR A 203 13.89 -9.83 13.75
N GLU A 204 14.12 -10.51 14.84
CA GLU A 204 14.05 -11.99 14.89
C GLU A 204 12.65 -12.51 14.52
N LEU A 205 11.59 -11.86 15.03
CA LEU A 205 10.22 -12.20 14.66
C LEU A 205 9.95 -11.96 13.18
N ILE A 206 10.38 -10.82 12.64
CA ILE A 206 10.26 -10.48 11.21
C ILE A 206 10.98 -11.51 10.35
N LEU A 207 12.20 -11.90 10.68
CA LEU A 207 12.94 -12.92 9.94
C LEU A 207 12.20 -14.27 9.91
N ARG A 208 11.63 -14.70 11.02
CA ARG A 208 10.84 -15.94 11.09
C ARG A 208 9.57 -15.85 10.24
N LEU A 209 8.87 -14.71 10.28
CA LEU A 209 7.68 -14.48 9.47
C LEU A 209 8.04 -14.42 7.97
N SER A 210 9.15 -13.79 7.60
CA SER A 210 9.63 -13.72 6.21
C SER A 210 10.00 -15.10 5.65
N GLN A 211 10.60 -15.96 6.48
CA GLN A 211 10.88 -17.35 6.11
C GLN A 211 9.60 -18.16 5.90
N ARG A 212 8.60 -17.93 6.75
CA ARG A 212 7.29 -18.60 6.66
C ARG A 212 6.47 -18.11 5.46
N PHE A 213 6.55 -16.83 5.14
CA PHE A 213 5.79 -16.19 4.07
C PHE A 213 6.70 -15.44 3.09
N PRO A 214 7.46 -16.14 2.25
CA PRO A 214 8.53 -15.54 1.42
C PRO A 214 8.02 -14.61 0.32
N ARG A 215 6.71 -14.53 0.08
CA ARG A 215 6.11 -13.64 -0.91
C ARG A 215 5.55 -12.35 -0.32
N HIS A 216 5.38 -12.29 0.98
CA HIS A 216 4.92 -11.11 1.70
C HIS A 216 6.10 -10.22 2.10
N PHE A 217 5.80 -8.97 2.43
CA PHE A 217 6.78 -7.98 2.86
C PHE A 217 6.54 -7.64 4.34
N PHE A 218 7.59 -7.70 5.13
CA PHE A 218 7.55 -7.39 6.55
C PHE A 218 8.40 -6.18 6.87
N PHE A 219 7.86 -5.28 7.69
CA PHE A 219 8.48 -4.01 8.04
C PHE A 219 8.37 -3.78 9.54
N THR A 220 9.23 -2.94 10.07
CA THR A 220 9.03 -2.28 11.35
C THR A 220 9.25 -0.78 11.22
N THR A 221 8.89 -0.03 12.25
CA THR A 221 9.12 1.42 12.29
C THR A 221 10.47 1.70 12.96
N SER A 222 11.19 2.72 12.51
CA SER A 222 12.35 3.27 13.24
C SER A 222 11.84 4.32 14.25
N TYR A 223 11.26 3.83 15.36
CA TYR A 223 10.57 4.71 16.31
C TYR A 223 10.68 4.17 17.74
N LEU A 224 10.90 5.05 18.71
CA LEU A 224 11.03 4.73 20.14
C LEU A 224 11.98 3.54 20.37
N THR A 225 11.47 2.38 20.73
CA THR A 225 12.27 1.20 21.07
C THR A 225 12.85 0.46 19.86
N THR A 226 12.55 0.88 18.63
CA THR A 226 13.07 0.29 17.39
C THR A 226 13.91 1.26 16.55
N GLN A 227 14.50 2.30 17.17
CA GLN A 227 15.35 3.26 16.48
C GLN A 227 16.77 2.74 16.17
N GLN A 228 17.25 1.75 16.92
CA GLN A 228 18.59 1.21 16.75
C GLN A 228 18.58 0.09 15.71
N VAL A 229 19.52 0.13 14.79
CA VAL A 229 19.74 -0.95 13.82
C VAL A 229 20.43 -2.14 14.50
N THR A 230 20.16 -3.34 14.02
CA THR A 230 20.88 -4.56 14.42
C THR A 230 21.65 -5.13 13.23
N ASP A 231 22.67 -5.95 13.49
CA ASP A 231 23.46 -6.61 12.44
C ASP A 231 22.63 -7.56 11.55
N LYS A 232 21.39 -7.85 11.92
CA LYS A 232 20.48 -8.73 11.19
C LYS A 232 19.49 -8.00 10.28
N GLN A 233 19.55 -6.67 10.23
CA GLN A 233 18.64 -5.84 9.40
C GLN A 233 19.20 -5.61 8.00
#